data_15a71ee7939f032bba6a5f1f15894840
#
_entry.id   15a71ee7939f032bba6a5f1f15894840
#
_cell.length_a   1.000
_cell.length_b   1.000
_cell.length_c   1.000
_cell.angle_alpha   90.00
_cell.angle_beta   90.00
_cell.angle_gamma   90.00
#
_symmetry.space_group_name_H-M   'P 1'
#
loop_
_entity.id
_entity.type
_entity.pdbx_description
1 polymer ?
#
loop_
_entity_poly.entity_id
_entity_poly.type
_entity_poly.pdbx_seq_one_letter_code
_entity_poly.pdbx_strand_id
1 'polypeptide(L)'
;MVSEIAPVRAEALGTLVAKQLRDRIVRGEYPAGTHLAEDTLAEQFAVSRGPVRDALKRLEAEGLVETRRRKIFTLELSTDDISDHYALREAVETLAVRLAIERATPEQWARSRTLVERMTSAAEAEDHDAFARADTAFHANTFELARHRRLEAVWNQSEPILTALLEFTVQVDTDLEASAADHSTLFDLMASGNTELAVAEAAAHIRRSCERMVSSYRLAITRQQDSAAG
;
A
#
# COMPACT_ATOMS: atom_id res chain seq x y z
N MET A 1 -13.53 41.00 3.90
CA MET A 1 -13.66 40.05 2.77
C MET A 1 -12.34 39.34 2.68
N VAL A 2 -12.31 38.08 3.12
CA VAL A 2 -11.12 37.23 2.99
C VAL A 2 -11.17 36.68 1.57
N SER A 3 -10.11 36.95 0.79
CA SER A 3 -9.98 36.49 -0.59
C SER A 3 -9.99 34.94 -0.63
N GLU A 4 -10.78 34.40 -1.53
CA GLU A 4 -10.89 32.97 -1.80
C GLU A 4 -9.54 32.43 -2.29
N ILE A 5 -8.87 31.66 -1.45
CA ILE A 5 -7.60 31.00 -1.79
C ILE A 5 -7.95 29.65 -2.41
N ALA A 6 -7.73 29.50 -3.70
CA ALA A 6 -7.83 28.22 -4.40
C ALA A 6 -6.43 27.69 -4.73
N PRO A 7 -5.81 26.84 -3.90
CA PRO A 7 -4.54 26.19 -4.21
C PRO A 7 -4.62 24.66 -4.17
N VAL A 8 -5.57 24.04 -4.84
CA VAL A 8 -5.74 22.55 -4.81
C VAL A 8 -4.87 21.83 -5.85
N ARG A 9 -4.38 22.50 -6.89
CA ARG A 9 -3.64 21.86 -8.00
C ARG A 9 -2.22 21.39 -7.64
N ALA A 10 -1.50 22.08 -6.77
CA ALA A 10 -0.10 21.77 -6.47
C ALA A 10 0.04 20.49 -5.63
N GLU A 11 -0.82 20.29 -4.63
CA GLU A 11 -0.80 19.10 -3.77
C GLU A 11 -1.21 17.83 -4.53
N ALA A 12 -2.20 17.94 -5.44
CA ALA A 12 -2.59 16.86 -6.33
C ALA A 12 -1.45 16.44 -7.28
N LEU A 13 -0.68 17.39 -7.81
CA LEU A 13 0.48 17.10 -8.67
C LEU A 13 1.60 16.43 -7.90
N GLY A 14 1.90 16.86 -6.67
CA GLY A 14 2.90 16.23 -5.81
C GLY A 14 2.54 14.77 -5.49
N THR A 15 1.27 14.49 -5.23
CA THR A 15 0.78 13.12 -5.00
C THR A 15 0.92 12.25 -6.25
N LEU A 16 0.58 12.78 -7.42
CA LEU A 16 0.70 12.05 -8.69
C LEU A 16 2.17 11.76 -9.04
N VAL A 17 3.06 12.75 -8.87
CA VAL A 17 4.51 12.57 -9.07
C VAL A 17 5.06 11.51 -8.10
N ALA A 18 4.66 11.57 -6.80
CA ALA A 18 5.07 10.58 -5.82
C ALA A 18 4.62 9.17 -6.21
N LYS A 19 3.35 8.99 -6.64
CA LYS A 19 2.83 7.70 -7.10
C LYS A 19 3.67 7.16 -8.26
N GLN A 20 3.88 7.95 -9.32
CA GLN A 20 4.62 7.49 -10.50
C GLN A 20 6.10 7.18 -10.19
N LEU A 21 6.74 7.95 -9.32
CA LEU A 21 8.13 7.66 -8.90
C LEU A 21 8.20 6.40 -8.05
N ARG A 22 7.26 6.24 -7.09
CA ARG A 22 7.17 5.05 -6.24
C ARG A 22 7.02 3.79 -7.08
N ASP A 23 6.07 3.77 -8.01
CA ASP A 23 5.80 2.64 -8.90
C ASP A 23 7.07 2.23 -9.67
N ARG A 24 7.83 3.21 -10.18
CA ARG A 24 9.09 2.96 -10.89
C ARG A 24 10.21 2.47 -9.98
N ILE A 25 10.31 2.98 -8.74
CA ILE A 25 11.30 2.52 -7.76
C ILE A 25 10.99 1.09 -7.33
N VAL A 26 9.73 0.79 -7.00
CA VAL A 26 9.28 -0.56 -6.61
C VAL A 26 9.54 -1.57 -7.73
N ARG A 27 9.39 -1.17 -8.98
CA ARG A 27 9.71 -2.00 -10.15
C ARG A 27 11.21 -2.11 -10.45
N GLY A 28 12.07 -1.40 -9.72
CA GLY A 28 13.51 -1.41 -9.97
C GLY A 28 13.95 -0.65 -11.24
N GLU A 29 13.06 0.18 -11.82
CA GLU A 29 13.40 1.03 -12.99
C GLU A 29 14.43 2.12 -12.63
N TYR A 30 14.52 2.48 -11.36
CA TYR A 30 15.57 3.30 -10.78
C TYR A 30 16.47 2.45 -9.89
N PRO A 31 17.62 1.97 -10.35
CA PRO A 31 18.56 1.21 -9.52
C PRO A 31 18.95 1.96 -8.25
N ALA A 32 19.26 1.23 -7.20
CA ALA A 32 19.74 1.80 -5.95
C ALA A 32 20.93 2.76 -6.19
N GLY A 33 20.92 3.89 -5.49
CA GLY A 33 21.92 4.94 -5.66
C GLY A 33 21.72 5.84 -6.87
N THR A 34 20.61 5.72 -7.61
CA THR A 34 20.27 6.66 -8.69
C THR A 34 19.99 8.05 -8.10
N HIS A 35 20.67 9.06 -8.59
CA HIS A 35 20.44 10.45 -8.18
C HIS A 35 19.16 11.00 -8.81
N LEU A 36 18.18 11.35 -7.99
CA LEU A 36 16.91 11.97 -8.39
C LEU A 36 17.03 13.49 -8.32
N ALA A 37 17.45 14.12 -9.43
CA ALA A 37 17.59 15.57 -9.50
C ALA A 37 16.22 16.25 -9.66
N GLU A 38 15.90 17.21 -8.77
CA GLU A 38 14.61 17.93 -8.79
C GLU A 38 14.33 18.59 -10.16
N ASP A 39 15.35 19.16 -10.80
CA ASP A 39 15.21 19.85 -12.08
C ASP A 39 14.88 18.90 -13.22
N THR A 40 15.60 17.78 -13.30
CA THR A 40 15.37 16.74 -14.30
C THR A 40 13.97 16.14 -14.16
N LEU A 41 13.56 15.85 -12.93
CA LEU A 41 12.23 15.32 -12.67
C LEU A 41 11.12 16.35 -12.99
N ALA A 42 11.33 17.63 -12.66
CA ALA A 42 10.39 18.68 -12.99
C ALA A 42 10.17 18.82 -14.51
N GLU A 43 11.24 18.70 -15.29
CA GLU A 43 11.17 18.66 -16.76
C GLU A 43 10.44 17.41 -17.27
N GLN A 44 10.80 16.22 -16.77
CA GLN A 44 10.19 14.95 -17.18
C GLN A 44 8.68 14.88 -16.90
N PHE A 45 8.25 15.40 -15.73
CA PHE A 45 6.84 15.42 -15.34
C PHE A 45 6.09 16.65 -15.85
N ALA A 46 6.76 17.58 -16.53
CA ALA A 46 6.19 18.86 -16.99
C ALA A 46 5.51 19.66 -15.85
N VAL A 47 6.14 19.70 -14.67
CA VAL A 47 5.66 20.41 -13.48
C VAL A 47 6.74 21.36 -12.95
N SER A 48 6.37 22.26 -12.03
CA SER A 48 7.37 23.06 -11.29
C SER A 48 8.11 22.18 -10.25
N ARG A 49 9.21 22.68 -9.69
CA ARG A 49 10.03 21.99 -8.67
C ARG A 49 9.26 21.71 -7.37
N GLY A 50 8.25 22.52 -7.02
CA GLY A 50 7.48 22.38 -5.79
C GLY A 50 6.84 20.99 -5.65
N PRO A 51 5.96 20.56 -6.58
CA PRO A 51 5.38 19.22 -6.59
C PRO A 51 6.41 18.08 -6.54
N VAL A 52 7.57 18.24 -7.24
CA VAL A 52 8.65 17.24 -7.22
C VAL A 52 9.27 17.13 -5.83
N ARG A 53 9.58 18.28 -5.20
CA ARG A 53 10.13 18.30 -3.84
C ARG A 53 9.19 17.69 -2.82
N ASP A 54 7.89 17.96 -2.93
CA ASP A 54 6.87 17.37 -2.05
C ASP A 54 6.75 15.86 -2.27
N ALA A 55 6.84 15.39 -3.53
CA ALA A 55 6.89 13.99 -3.86
C ALA A 55 8.12 13.28 -3.26
N LEU A 56 9.31 13.86 -3.43
CA LEU A 56 10.56 13.28 -2.91
C LEU A 56 10.59 13.21 -1.38
N LYS A 57 10.01 14.19 -0.67
CA LYS A 57 9.83 14.13 0.79
C LYS A 57 8.92 12.98 1.23
N ARG A 58 7.86 12.71 0.47
CA ARG A 58 6.97 11.57 0.75
C ARG A 58 7.72 10.25 0.56
N LEU A 59 8.44 10.10 -0.56
CA LEU A 59 9.24 8.91 -0.83
C LEU A 59 10.36 8.70 0.21
N GLU A 60 10.93 9.78 0.77
CA GLU A 60 11.89 9.70 1.86
C GLU A 60 11.24 9.21 3.16
N ALA A 61 10.03 9.67 3.46
CA ALA A 61 9.24 9.18 4.60
C ALA A 61 8.80 7.72 4.44
N GLU A 62 8.67 7.24 3.20
CA GLU A 62 8.38 5.85 2.84
C GLU A 62 9.63 4.95 2.81
N GLY A 63 10.84 5.51 2.98
CA GLY A 63 12.09 4.76 2.94
C GLY A 63 12.56 4.34 1.53
N LEU A 64 11.98 4.91 0.47
CA LEU A 64 12.33 4.59 -0.91
C LEU A 64 13.48 5.43 -1.46
N VAL A 65 13.76 6.56 -0.82
CA VAL A 65 14.86 7.44 -1.16
C VAL A 65 15.51 7.97 0.11
N GLU A 66 16.75 8.46 -0.01
CA GLU A 66 17.44 9.12 1.09
C GLU A 66 18.14 10.40 0.63
N THR A 67 18.30 11.34 1.55
CA THR A 67 19.07 12.56 1.32
C THR A 67 20.52 12.38 1.77
N ARG A 68 21.46 12.42 0.83
CA ARG A 68 22.92 12.44 1.10
C ARG A 68 23.52 13.73 0.54
N ARG A 69 24.17 14.55 1.38
CA ARG A 69 24.84 15.81 0.98
C ARG A 69 23.94 16.72 0.12
N ARG A 70 22.67 16.91 0.53
CA ARG A 70 21.65 17.72 -0.18
C ARG A 70 21.23 17.17 -1.55
N LYS A 71 21.53 15.92 -1.85
CA LYS A 71 21.07 15.21 -3.05
C LYS A 71 20.25 14.03 -2.62
N ILE A 72 19.26 13.69 -3.43
CA ILE A 72 18.33 12.58 -3.16
C ILE A 72 18.71 11.40 -4.03
N PHE A 73 18.80 10.23 -3.42
CA PHE A 73 19.16 8.97 -4.07
C PHE A 73 18.13 7.90 -3.78
N THR A 74 17.87 7.04 -4.74
CA THR A 74 17.03 5.86 -4.54
C THR A 74 17.70 4.88 -3.58
N LEU A 75 16.88 4.23 -2.75
CA LEU A 75 17.26 3.05 -1.97
C LEU A 75 16.86 1.79 -2.74
N GLU A 76 17.51 0.68 -2.43
CA GLU A 76 17.06 -0.62 -2.85
C GLU A 76 15.89 -1.05 -1.95
N LEU A 77 14.81 -1.51 -2.55
CA LEU A 77 13.74 -2.14 -1.80
C LEU A 77 14.04 -3.63 -1.71
N SER A 78 14.50 -4.06 -0.54
CA SER A 78 14.81 -5.46 -0.28
C SER A 78 13.59 -6.24 0.22
N THR A 79 13.67 -7.57 0.21
CA THR A 79 12.65 -8.41 0.85
C THR A 79 12.62 -8.27 2.37
N ASP A 80 13.71 -7.82 2.97
CA ASP A 80 13.76 -7.52 4.40
C ASP A 80 12.97 -6.24 4.71
N ASP A 81 13.08 -5.19 3.87
CA ASP A 81 12.27 -3.98 4.00
C ASP A 81 10.77 -4.29 3.87
N ILE A 82 10.41 -5.18 2.93
CA ILE A 82 9.01 -5.66 2.81
C ILE A 82 8.58 -6.36 4.09
N SER A 83 9.42 -7.25 4.63
CA SER A 83 9.12 -7.97 5.88
C SER A 83 8.96 -7.02 7.07
N ASP A 84 9.80 -5.99 7.18
CA ASP A 84 9.70 -4.97 8.22
C ASP A 84 8.41 -4.14 8.10
N HIS A 85 7.99 -3.79 6.88
CA HIS A 85 6.68 -3.17 6.64
C HIS A 85 5.53 -4.06 7.10
N TYR A 86 5.57 -5.35 6.81
CA TYR A 86 4.54 -6.30 7.23
C TYR A 86 4.53 -6.56 8.72
N ALA A 87 5.70 -6.54 9.39
CA ALA A 87 5.77 -6.62 10.85
C ALA A 87 5.10 -5.41 11.51
N LEU A 88 5.31 -4.20 10.98
CA LEU A 88 4.59 -3.01 11.43
C LEU A 88 3.09 -3.12 11.17
N ARG A 89 2.67 -3.59 9.97
CA ARG A 89 1.26 -3.86 9.64
C ARG A 89 0.62 -4.78 10.68
N GLU A 90 1.25 -5.93 10.98
CA GLU A 90 0.72 -6.88 11.97
C GLU A 90 0.42 -6.17 13.29
N ALA A 91 1.34 -5.36 13.79
CA ALA A 91 1.19 -4.66 15.06
C ALA A 91 0.05 -3.63 15.05
N VAL A 92 -0.08 -2.83 13.97
CA VAL A 92 -1.09 -1.76 13.93
C VAL A 92 -2.45 -2.26 13.45
N GLU A 93 -2.51 -3.24 12.56
CA GLU A 93 -3.77 -3.79 12.05
C GLU A 93 -4.48 -4.68 13.08
N THR A 94 -3.73 -5.47 13.87
CA THR A 94 -4.32 -6.24 14.98
C THR A 94 -4.96 -5.32 16.02
N LEU A 95 -4.35 -4.16 16.29
CA LEU A 95 -4.97 -3.14 17.14
C LEU A 95 -6.18 -2.49 16.47
N ALA A 96 -6.12 -2.21 15.15
CA ALA A 96 -7.25 -1.66 14.40
C ALA A 96 -8.44 -2.62 14.40
N VAL A 97 -8.22 -3.92 14.15
CA VAL A 97 -9.26 -4.97 14.21
C VAL A 97 -9.93 -5.01 15.58
N ARG A 98 -9.16 -5.03 16.67
CA ARG A 98 -9.70 -4.99 18.03
C ARG A 98 -10.61 -3.78 18.24
N LEU A 99 -10.13 -2.59 17.88
CA LEU A 99 -10.89 -1.37 18.07
C LEU A 99 -12.08 -1.25 17.12
N ALA A 100 -11.99 -1.78 15.90
CA ALA A 100 -13.12 -1.84 14.98
C ALA A 100 -14.26 -2.69 15.53
N ILE A 101 -13.96 -3.87 16.08
CA ILE A 101 -14.96 -4.74 16.73
C ILE A 101 -15.62 -4.04 17.92
N GLU A 102 -14.86 -3.30 18.73
CA GLU A 102 -15.39 -2.58 19.89
C GLU A 102 -16.28 -1.38 19.51
N ARG A 103 -16.07 -0.76 18.33
CA ARG A 103 -16.61 0.58 18.01
C ARG A 103 -17.57 0.60 16.83
N ALA A 104 -17.47 -0.36 15.91
CA ALA A 104 -18.33 -0.40 14.75
C ALA A 104 -19.74 -0.88 15.09
N THR A 105 -20.75 -0.29 14.43
CA THR A 105 -22.10 -0.80 14.48
C THR A 105 -22.31 -1.91 13.43
N PRO A 106 -23.33 -2.77 13.58
CA PRO A 106 -23.60 -3.82 12.58
C PRO A 106 -23.76 -3.28 11.14
N GLU A 107 -24.35 -2.09 10.98
CA GLU A 107 -24.57 -1.46 9.67
C GLU A 107 -23.25 -1.03 9.02
N GLN A 108 -22.26 -0.65 9.81
CA GLN A 108 -20.97 -0.20 9.30
C GLN A 108 -20.12 -1.33 8.71
N TRP A 109 -20.40 -2.58 9.08
CA TRP A 109 -19.77 -3.76 8.48
C TRP A 109 -20.21 -4.03 7.04
N ALA A 110 -21.31 -3.40 6.57
CA ALA A 110 -21.81 -3.60 5.21
C ALA A 110 -20.75 -3.23 4.15
N ARG A 111 -19.95 -2.19 4.39
CA ARG A 111 -18.87 -1.80 3.47
C ARG A 111 -17.76 -2.86 3.42
N SER A 112 -17.32 -3.38 4.56
CA SER A 112 -16.33 -4.45 4.62
C SER A 112 -16.80 -5.70 3.88
N ARG A 113 -18.08 -6.09 4.05
CA ARG A 113 -18.70 -7.20 3.32
C ARG A 113 -18.64 -6.99 1.82
N THR A 114 -19.06 -5.82 1.34
CA THR A 114 -19.01 -5.49 -0.10
C THR A 114 -17.57 -5.55 -0.66
N LEU A 115 -16.56 -5.16 0.12
CA LEU A 115 -15.17 -5.22 -0.30
C LEU A 115 -14.67 -6.67 -0.41
N VAL A 116 -15.04 -7.54 0.53
CA VAL A 116 -14.76 -8.99 0.45
C VAL A 116 -15.44 -9.62 -0.76
N GLU A 117 -16.72 -9.33 -0.99
CA GLU A 117 -17.45 -9.80 -2.17
C GLU A 117 -16.78 -9.36 -3.49
N ARG A 118 -16.26 -8.12 -3.54
CA ARG A 118 -15.51 -7.63 -4.70
C ARG A 118 -14.18 -8.36 -4.88
N MET A 119 -13.46 -8.68 -3.80
CA MET A 119 -12.23 -9.49 -3.89
C MET A 119 -12.52 -10.88 -4.43
N THR A 120 -13.58 -11.54 -3.93
CA THR A 120 -14.00 -12.85 -4.42
C THR A 120 -14.35 -12.81 -5.90
N SER A 121 -15.19 -11.85 -6.33
CA SER A 121 -15.57 -11.71 -7.74
C SER A 121 -14.37 -11.37 -8.64
N ALA A 122 -13.43 -10.57 -8.13
CA ALA A 122 -12.20 -10.23 -8.87
C ALA A 122 -11.26 -11.44 -9.00
N ALA A 123 -11.15 -12.27 -7.96
CA ALA A 123 -10.38 -13.51 -8.00
C ALA A 123 -10.96 -14.51 -9.01
N GLU A 124 -12.27 -14.73 -8.99
CA GLU A 124 -12.98 -15.59 -9.95
C GLU A 124 -12.85 -15.11 -11.40
N ALA A 125 -12.74 -13.79 -11.62
CA ALA A 125 -12.58 -13.18 -12.94
C ALA A 125 -11.11 -13.01 -13.37
N GLU A 126 -10.14 -13.39 -12.52
CA GLU A 126 -8.70 -13.12 -12.71
C GLU A 126 -8.41 -11.62 -12.95
N ASP A 127 -9.27 -10.72 -12.39
CA ASP A 127 -9.07 -9.27 -12.44
C ASP A 127 -8.14 -8.81 -11.30
N HIS A 128 -6.84 -8.94 -11.55
CA HIS A 128 -5.78 -8.63 -10.60
C HIS A 128 -5.86 -7.18 -10.08
N ASP A 129 -6.16 -6.23 -10.97
CA ASP A 129 -6.25 -4.81 -10.59
C ASP A 129 -7.48 -4.52 -9.71
N ALA A 130 -8.62 -5.13 -10.00
CA ALA A 130 -9.81 -5.00 -9.16
C ALA A 130 -9.58 -5.64 -7.79
N PHE A 131 -8.88 -6.79 -7.75
CA PHE A 131 -8.50 -7.46 -6.51
C PHE A 131 -7.64 -6.56 -5.63
N ALA A 132 -6.52 -6.03 -6.17
CA ALA A 132 -5.60 -5.17 -5.43
C ALA A 132 -6.30 -3.92 -4.85
N ARG A 133 -7.20 -3.30 -5.64
CA ARG A 133 -7.99 -2.16 -5.14
C ARG A 133 -8.94 -2.53 -4.01
N ALA A 134 -9.60 -3.68 -4.08
CA ALA A 134 -10.54 -4.13 -3.06
C ALA A 134 -9.82 -4.53 -1.77
N ASP A 135 -8.67 -5.21 -1.88
CA ASP A 135 -7.78 -5.58 -0.78
C ASP A 135 -7.34 -4.33 0.02
N THR A 136 -6.69 -3.38 -0.65
CA THR A 136 -6.26 -2.13 -0.02
C THR A 136 -7.43 -1.39 0.66
N ALA A 137 -8.60 -1.35 -0.01
CA ALA A 137 -9.77 -0.68 0.53
C ALA A 137 -10.35 -1.41 1.76
N PHE A 138 -10.25 -2.74 1.84
CA PHE A 138 -10.68 -3.52 3.00
C PHE A 138 -9.84 -3.19 4.24
N HIS A 139 -8.53 -3.19 4.10
CA HIS A 139 -7.63 -2.80 5.19
C HIS A 139 -7.86 -1.35 5.61
N ALA A 140 -7.92 -0.40 4.68
CA ALA A 140 -8.22 1.01 4.99
C ALA A 140 -9.55 1.17 5.75
N ASN A 141 -10.61 0.44 5.33
CA ASN A 141 -11.90 0.47 6.01
C ASN A 141 -11.82 -0.02 7.47
N THR A 142 -10.96 -0.99 7.76
CA THR A 142 -10.73 -1.47 9.14
C THR A 142 -10.17 -0.35 10.03
N PHE A 143 -9.23 0.46 9.53
CA PHE A 143 -8.73 1.63 10.26
C PHE A 143 -9.79 2.71 10.43
N GLU A 144 -10.63 2.96 9.43
CA GLU A 144 -11.78 3.88 9.55
C GLU A 144 -12.74 3.43 10.67
N LEU A 145 -13.09 2.12 10.71
CA LEU A 145 -13.96 1.54 11.73
C LEU A 145 -13.33 1.57 13.12
N ALA A 146 -12.02 1.44 13.23
CA ALA A 146 -11.29 1.58 14.48
C ALA A 146 -11.41 2.98 15.10
N ARG A 147 -11.76 4.02 14.32
CA ARG A 147 -11.94 5.41 14.76
C ARG A 147 -10.77 5.89 15.63
N HIS A 148 -9.54 5.59 15.22
CA HIS A 148 -8.33 5.91 15.97
C HIS A 148 -7.36 6.72 15.12
N ARG A 149 -7.47 8.06 15.18
CA ARG A 149 -6.73 9.01 14.34
C ARG A 149 -5.23 8.73 14.21
N ARG A 150 -4.57 8.21 15.26
CA ARG A 150 -3.12 7.88 15.20
C ARG A 150 -2.86 6.63 14.37
N LEU A 151 -3.73 5.62 14.45
CA LEU A 151 -3.62 4.44 13.59
C LEU A 151 -3.87 4.79 12.13
N GLU A 152 -4.90 5.59 11.84
CA GLU A 152 -5.16 6.09 10.49
C GLU A 152 -3.95 6.85 9.92
N ALA A 153 -3.25 7.66 10.74
CA ALA A 153 -2.05 8.37 10.28
C ALA A 153 -0.90 7.41 9.94
N VAL A 154 -0.71 6.33 10.70
CA VAL A 154 0.29 5.30 10.40
C VAL A 154 -0.08 4.53 9.12
N TRP A 155 -1.36 4.15 8.97
CA TRP A 155 -1.85 3.50 7.76
C TRP A 155 -1.62 4.37 6.53
N ASN A 156 -2.06 5.63 6.55
CA ASN A 156 -1.92 6.57 5.43
C ASN A 156 -0.47 6.84 5.01
N GLN A 157 0.49 6.62 5.92
CA GLN A 157 1.92 6.69 5.60
C GLN A 157 2.43 5.41 4.93
N SER A 158 1.89 4.24 5.29
CA SER A 158 2.35 2.93 4.81
C SER A 158 1.57 2.46 3.58
N GLU A 159 0.28 2.82 3.45
CA GLU A 159 -0.61 2.37 2.39
C GLU A 159 -0.05 2.62 0.98
N PRO A 160 0.58 3.77 0.65
CA PRO A 160 1.05 4.01 -0.71
C PRO A 160 2.12 3.03 -1.20
N ILE A 161 3.07 2.62 -0.33
CA ILE A 161 4.10 1.64 -0.71
C ILE A 161 3.50 0.23 -0.80
N LEU A 162 2.60 -0.12 0.11
CA LEU A 162 1.91 -1.42 0.09
C LEU A 162 1.06 -1.56 -1.16
N THR A 163 0.34 -0.51 -1.56
CA THR A 163 -0.44 -0.49 -2.80
C THR A 163 0.47 -0.66 -4.03
N ALA A 164 1.59 0.04 -4.11
CA ALA A 164 2.53 -0.09 -5.21
C ALA A 164 3.15 -1.49 -5.29
N LEU A 165 3.49 -2.08 -4.15
CA LEU A 165 3.96 -3.47 -4.06
C LEU A 165 2.89 -4.45 -4.54
N LEU A 166 1.65 -4.29 -4.08
CA LEU A 166 0.54 -5.16 -4.47
C LEU A 166 0.23 -5.02 -5.96
N GLU A 167 0.11 -3.80 -6.49
CA GLU A 167 -0.08 -3.53 -7.92
C GLU A 167 1.03 -4.15 -8.79
N PHE A 168 2.27 -4.21 -8.29
CA PHE A 168 3.39 -4.80 -9.01
C PHE A 168 3.40 -6.33 -8.94
N THR A 169 3.08 -6.90 -7.78
CA THR A 169 3.24 -8.35 -7.53
C THR A 169 2.00 -9.16 -7.85
N VAL A 170 0.80 -8.56 -7.81
CA VAL A 170 -0.47 -9.25 -8.07
C VAL A 170 -0.53 -9.89 -9.46
N GLN A 171 0.18 -9.33 -10.43
CA GLN A 171 0.25 -9.87 -11.81
C GLN A 171 0.99 -11.22 -11.92
N VAL A 172 1.73 -11.59 -10.88
CA VAL A 172 2.45 -12.87 -10.80
C VAL A 172 1.92 -13.75 -9.67
N ASP A 173 0.97 -13.26 -8.88
CA ASP A 173 0.27 -14.04 -7.87
C ASP A 173 -0.72 -14.99 -8.56
N THR A 174 -0.60 -16.26 -8.28
CA THR A 174 -1.42 -17.31 -8.88
C THR A 174 -2.51 -17.82 -7.93
N ASP A 175 -2.66 -17.22 -6.75
CA ASP A 175 -3.53 -17.72 -5.70
C ASP A 175 -4.47 -16.64 -5.12
N LEU A 176 -5.12 -15.89 -6.02
CA LEU A 176 -6.09 -14.86 -5.64
C LEU A 176 -7.30 -15.42 -4.91
N GLU A 177 -7.73 -16.64 -5.25
CA GLU A 177 -8.88 -17.29 -4.60
C GLU A 177 -8.57 -17.59 -3.12
N ALA A 178 -7.38 -18.13 -2.82
CA ALA A 178 -6.98 -18.36 -1.43
C ALA A 178 -6.83 -17.04 -0.66
N SER A 179 -6.31 -16.00 -1.31
CA SER A 179 -6.24 -14.67 -0.70
C SER A 179 -7.63 -14.08 -0.41
N ALA A 180 -8.59 -14.23 -1.32
CA ALA A 180 -9.99 -13.82 -1.09
C ALA A 180 -10.63 -14.60 0.06
N ALA A 181 -10.40 -15.92 0.15
CA ALA A 181 -10.90 -16.77 1.22
C ALA A 181 -10.32 -16.37 2.59
N ASP A 182 -9.04 -16.02 2.65
CA ASP A 182 -8.39 -15.47 3.85
C ASP A 182 -9.11 -14.19 4.34
N HIS A 183 -9.43 -13.27 3.44
CA HIS A 183 -10.15 -12.02 3.79
C HIS A 183 -11.60 -12.29 4.23
N SER A 184 -12.27 -13.26 3.60
CA SER A 184 -13.62 -13.69 4.01
C SER A 184 -13.61 -14.23 5.43
N THR A 185 -12.64 -15.10 5.74
CA THR A 185 -12.47 -15.67 7.09
C THR A 185 -12.23 -14.59 8.13
N LEU A 186 -11.30 -13.66 7.84
CA LEU A 186 -11.01 -12.54 8.74
C LEU A 186 -12.25 -11.66 8.96
N PHE A 187 -12.96 -11.31 7.88
CA PHE A 187 -14.19 -10.51 7.97
C PHE A 187 -15.27 -11.19 8.80
N ASP A 188 -15.52 -12.48 8.61
CA ASP A 188 -16.54 -13.21 9.35
C ASP A 188 -16.23 -13.25 10.86
N LEU A 189 -14.97 -13.42 11.23
CA LEU A 189 -14.53 -13.33 12.62
C LEU A 189 -14.70 -11.92 13.20
N MET A 190 -14.36 -10.88 12.45
CA MET A 190 -14.58 -9.49 12.86
C MET A 190 -16.07 -9.19 13.07
N ALA A 191 -16.90 -9.58 12.11
CA ALA A 191 -18.35 -9.34 12.15
C ALA A 191 -19.06 -10.16 13.24
N SER A 192 -18.52 -11.33 13.64
CA SER A 192 -19.04 -12.13 14.74
C SER A 192 -18.83 -11.51 16.13
N GLY A 193 -17.94 -10.50 16.24
CA GLY A 193 -17.58 -9.87 17.51
C GLY A 193 -16.61 -10.69 18.37
N ASN A 194 -16.08 -11.81 17.88
CA ASN A 194 -15.09 -12.61 18.61
C ASN A 194 -13.70 -11.98 18.48
N THR A 195 -13.43 -11.01 19.35
CA THR A 195 -12.20 -10.19 19.29
C THR A 195 -10.92 -11.03 19.37
N GLU A 196 -10.86 -12.06 20.20
CA GLU A 196 -9.64 -12.86 20.36
C GLU A 196 -9.33 -13.65 19.09
N LEU A 197 -10.31 -14.32 18.51
CA LEU A 197 -10.13 -15.06 17.26
C LEU A 197 -9.85 -14.12 16.07
N ALA A 198 -10.56 -13.01 15.98
CA ALA A 198 -10.35 -12.04 14.90
C ALA A 198 -8.95 -11.42 14.93
N VAL A 199 -8.43 -11.08 16.11
CA VAL A 199 -7.06 -10.54 16.27
C VAL A 199 -6.02 -11.61 15.95
N ALA A 200 -6.23 -12.86 16.39
CA ALA A 200 -5.33 -13.95 16.04
C ALA A 200 -5.30 -14.23 14.54
N GLU A 201 -6.47 -14.23 13.89
CA GLU A 201 -6.60 -14.40 12.45
C GLU A 201 -5.99 -13.22 11.67
N ALA A 202 -6.20 -11.98 12.12
CA ALA A 202 -5.57 -10.80 11.51
C ALA A 202 -4.04 -10.93 11.49
N ALA A 203 -3.44 -11.32 12.61
CA ALA A 203 -2.00 -11.56 12.69
C ALA A 203 -1.55 -12.69 11.74
N ALA A 204 -2.29 -13.80 11.68
CA ALA A 204 -1.98 -14.92 10.80
C ALA A 204 -2.14 -14.53 9.32
N HIS A 205 -3.21 -13.80 8.98
CA HIS A 205 -3.47 -13.26 7.65
C HIS A 205 -2.33 -12.36 7.17
N ILE A 206 -1.87 -11.40 7.99
CA ILE A 206 -0.77 -10.49 7.63
C ILE A 206 0.54 -11.27 7.41
N ARG A 207 0.83 -12.28 8.23
CA ARG A 207 2.04 -13.13 8.03
C ARG A 207 1.96 -13.93 6.72
N ARG A 208 0.82 -14.56 6.41
CA ARG A 208 0.63 -15.25 5.13
C ARG A 208 0.74 -14.30 3.94
N SER A 209 0.17 -13.09 4.08
CA SER A 209 0.29 -12.04 3.06
C SER A 209 1.73 -11.58 2.85
N CYS A 210 2.53 -11.49 3.93
CA CYS A 210 3.97 -11.19 3.84
C CYS A 210 4.72 -12.26 3.04
N GLU A 211 4.50 -13.53 3.34
CA GLU A 211 5.15 -14.64 2.66
C GLU A 211 4.82 -14.66 1.16
N ARG A 212 3.53 -14.44 0.81
CA ARG A 212 3.09 -14.30 -0.58
C ARG A 212 3.75 -13.09 -1.26
N MET A 213 3.71 -11.93 -0.60
CA MET A 213 4.30 -10.69 -1.14
C MET A 213 5.78 -10.84 -1.43
N VAL A 214 6.58 -11.37 -0.49
CA VAL A 214 8.02 -11.59 -0.67
C VAL A 214 8.30 -12.56 -1.83
N SER A 215 7.51 -13.63 -1.94
CA SER A 215 7.66 -14.61 -3.01
C SER A 215 7.32 -14.00 -4.38
N SER A 216 6.19 -13.30 -4.47
CA SER A 216 5.74 -12.64 -5.70
C SER A 216 6.66 -11.50 -6.11
N TYR A 217 7.19 -10.73 -5.15
CA TYR A 217 8.15 -9.67 -5.43
C TYR A 217 9.44 -10.21 -6.06
N ARG A 218 10.02 -11.27 -5.49
CA ARG A 218 11.20 -11.93 -6.08
C ARG A 218 10.93 -12.41 -7.51
N LEU A 219 9.79 -13.02 -7.73
CA LEU A 219 9.41 -13.52 -9.06
C LEU A 219 9.20 -12.37 -10.06
N ALA A 220 8.54 -11.29 -9.65
CA ALA A 220 8.27 -10.13 -10.50
C ALA A 220 9.58 -9.43 -10.92
N ILE A 221 10.51 -9.21 -9.98
CA ILE A 221 11.82 -8.61 -10.28
C ILE A 221 12.62 -9.50 -11.23
N THR A 222 12.65 -10.82 -11.02
CA THR A 222 13.38 -11.75 -11.91
C THR A 222 12.80 -11.69 -13.33
N ARG A 223 11.48 -11.75 -13.51
CA ARG A 223 10.83 -11.65 -14.83
C ARG A 223 11.15 -10.34 -15.55
N GLN A 224 11.21 -9.25 -14.80
CA GLN A 224 11.53 -7.94 -15.37
C GLN A 224 12.98 -7.86 -15.84
N GLN A 225 13.93 -8.43 -15.08
CA GLN A 225 15.35 -8.48 -15.45
C GLN A 225 15.57 -9.33 -16.71
N ASP A 226 14.92 -10.46 -16.80
CA ASP A 226 14.97 -11.35 -17.97
C ASP A 226 14.42 -10.66 -19.22
N SER A 227 13.32 -9.91 -19.08
CA SER A 227 12.70 -9.14 -20.18
C SER A 227 13.55 -7.96 -20.65
N ALA A 228 14.41 -7.41 -19.80
CA ALA A 228 15.31 -6.29 -20.14
C ALA A 228 16.63 -6.78 -20.79
N ALA A 229 16.96 -8.06 -20.64
CA ALA A 229 18.18 -8.69 -21.17
C ALA A 229 18.01 -9.34 -22.55
N GLY A 230 16.78 -9.51 -23.04
CA GLY A 230 16.41 -10.11 -24.32
C GLY A 230 15.92 -9.10 -25.32
#